data_ff81b1edff93a9868a60fa3a95c4b526
#
_entry.id   ff81b1edff93a9868a60fa3a95c4b526
#
_cell.length_a   1.000
_cell.length_b   1.000
_cell.length_c   1.000
_cell.angle_alpha   90.00
_cell.angle_beta   90.00
_cell.angle_gamma   90.00
#
_symmetry.space_group_name_H-M   'P 1'
#
loop_
_entity.id
_entity.type
_entity.pdbx_description
1 polymer ?
#
loop_
_entity_poly.entity_id
_entity_poly.type
_entity_poly.pdbx_seq_one_letter_code
_entity_poly.pdbx_strand_id
1 'polypeptide(L)'
;GDSMIDAGIHDQDWVIIRSQNNAENGQIAVVLIDQIETTLKYLYQHNDGYIELRPANRNLKPIKYRAEKILIQGILVGQMRTY
;
A
#
# COMPACT_ATOMS: atom_id res chain seq x y z
N GLY A 1 2.43 -12.19 -0.23
CA GLY A 1 3.83 -11.90 -0.16
C GLY A 1 4.29 -11.30 1.15
N ASP A 2 5.53 -10.88 1.15
CA ASP A 2 6.24 -10.47 2.36
C ASP A 2 6.45 -8.97 2.44
N SER A 3 5.88 -8.17 1.54
CA SER A 3 6.22 -6.76 1.43
C SER A 3 5.82 -5.93 2.66
N MET A 4 4.91 -6.42 3.48
CA MET A 4 4.42 -5.70 4.67
C MET A 4 4.70 -6.45 5.97
N ILE A 5 5.64 -7.38 5.97
CA ILE A 5 5.90 -8.25 7.13
C ILE A 5 6.39 -7.47 8.35
N ASP A 6 7.17 -6.40 8.15
CA ASP A 6 7.67 -5.58 9.27
C ASP A 6 6.57 -4.72 9.89
N ALA A 7 5.41 -4.60 9.25
CA ALA A 7 4.22 -3.97 9.83
C ALA A 7 3.29 -5.00 10.48
N GLY A 8 3.73 -6.26 10.57
CA GLY A 8 2.94 -7.33 11.16
C GLY A 8 1.88 -7.91 10.24
N ILE A 9 1.93 -7.60 8.95
CA ILE A 9 0.97 -8.13 7.97
C ILE A 9 1.65 -9.27 7.24
N HIS A 10 1.13 -10.47 7.44
CA HIS A 10 1.70 -11.69 6.88
C HIS A 10 0.88 -12.16 5.69
N ASP A 11 1.51 -12.98 4.85
CA ASP A 11 0.78 -13.68 3.82
C ASP A 11 -0.35 -14.50 4.46
N GLN A 12 -1.48 -14.59 3.79
CA GLN A 12 -2.69 -15.27 4.29
C GLN A 12 -3.46 -14.48 5.37
N ASP A 13 -2.99 -13.30 5.78
CA ASP A 13 -3.78 -12.45 6.67
C ASP A 13 -4.99 -11.89 5.92
N TRP A 14 -6.09 -11.72 6.63
CA TRP A 14 -7.23 -10.96 6.15
C TRP A 14 -7.00 -9.49 6.50
N VAL A 15 -7.26 -8.61 5.56
CA VAL A 15 -7.16 -7.17 5.80
C VAL A 15 -8.52 -6.53 5.64
N ILE A 16 -8.78 -5.52 6.47
CA ILE A 16 -10.01 -4.75 6.44
C ILE A 16 -9.68 -3.40 5.82
N ILE A 17 -10.34 -3.09 4.72
CA ILE A 17 -10.06 -1.91 3.91
C ILE A 17 -11.26 -0.99 3.92
N ARG A 18 -11.05 0.30 4.24
CA ARG A 18 -12.04 1.32 4.00
C ARG A 18 -11.91 1.79 2.57
N SER A 19 -12.98 1.65 1.79
CA SER A 19 -12.98 2.07 0.40
C SER A 19 -12.96 3.60 0.32
N GLN A 20 -11.95 4.16 -0.31
CA GLN A 20 -11.82 5.59 -0.54
C GLN A 20 -10.76 5.82 -1.62
N ASN A 21 -10.82 6.97 -2.28
CA ASN A 21 -9.94 7.27 -3.41
C ASN A 21 -8.78 8.19 -3.05
N ASN A 22 -8.55 8.43 -1.78
CA ASN A 22 -7.43 9.23 -1.30
C ASN A 22 -6.81 8.58 -0.07
N ALA A 23 -5.60 9.00 0.27
CA ALA A 23 -4.90 8.54 1.45
C ALA A 23 -3.95 9.65 1.91
N GLU A 24 -3.73 9.72 3.23
CA GLU A 24 -2.75 10.62 3.79
C GLU A 24 -1.38 9.95 3.78
N ASN A 25 -0.34 10.76 3.72
CA ASN A 25 1.03 10.26 3.76
C ASN A 25 1.26 9.41 5.00
N GLY A 26 1.84 8.23 4.79
CA GLY A 26 2.13 7.31 5.87
C GLY A 26 1.02 6.30 6.15
N GLN A 27 -0.13 6.42 5.53
CA GLN A 27 -1.16 5.39 5.64
C GLN A 27 -0.83 4.19 4.77
N ILE A 28 -1.28 3.01 5.19
CA ILE A 28 -1.19 1.81 4.37
C ILE A 28 -2.40 1.79 3.46
N ALA A 29 -2.16 1.77 2.17
CA ALA A 29 -3.20 1.87 1.17
C ALA A 29 -3.18 0.67 0.22
N VAL A 30 -4.36 0.33 -0.28
CA VAL A 30 -4.53 -0.57 -1.41
C VAL A 30 -4.51 0.30 -2.65
N VAL A 31 -3.59 0.02 -3.55
CA VAL A 31 -3.44 0.78 -4.79
C VAL A 31 -3.43 -0.15 -5.99
N LEU A 32 -3.96 0.36 -7.08
CA LEU A 32 -3.90 -0.29 -8.39
C LEU A 32 -2.86 0.45 -9.22
N ILE A 33 -1.86 -0.28 -9.71
CA ILE A 33 -0.74 0.26 -10.47
C ILE A 33 -0.94 -0.06 -11.94
N ASP A 34 -0.93 0.96 -12.79
CA ASP A 34 -1.09 0.82 -14.25
C ASP A 34 -2.33 0.00 -14.64
N GLN A 35 -3.37 0.00 -13.81
CA GLN A 35 -4.61 -0.75 -14.03
C GLN A 35 -4.40 -2.26 -14.10
N ILE A 36 -3.28 -2.77 -13.62
CA ILE A 36 -2.91 -4.20 -13.73
C ILE A 36 -2.65 -4.82 -12.36
N GLU A 37 -1.81 -4.19 -11.55
CA GLU A 37 -1.32 -4.77 -10.31
C GLU A 37 -1.94 -4.10 -9.10
N THR A 38 -2.52 -4.89 -8.19
CA THR A 38 -3.03 -4.41 -6.91
C THR A 38 -2.02 -4.75 -5.83
N THR A 39 -1.69 -3.77 -4.99
CA THR A 39 -0.74 -3.98 -3.90
C THR A 39 -1.15 -3.20 -2.65
N LEU A 40 -0.63 -3.62 -1.50
CA LEU A 40 -0.81 -2.97 -0.20
C LEU A 40 0.55 -2.44 0.25
N LYS A 41 0.66 -1.12 0.42
CA LYS A 41 1.93 -0.46 0.76
C LYS A 41 1.67 0.79 1.57
N TYR A 42 2.68 1.27 2.30
CA TYR A 42 2.67 2.65 2.78
C TYR A 42 2.72 3.59 1.59
N LEU A 43 1.91 4.62 1.63
CA LEU A 43 1.80 5.58 0.52
C LEU A 43 2.29 6.95 0.96
N TYR A 44 3.11 7.57 0.10
CA TYR A 44 3.57 8.94 0.28
C TYR A 44 3.44 9.69 -1.03
N GLN A 45 2.72 10.81 -1.00
CA GLN A 45 2.61 11.69 -2.15
C GLN A 45 3.70 12.76 -2.07
N HIS A 46 4.43 12.93 -3.15
CA HIS A 46 5.47 13.92 -3.26
C HIS A 46 5.00 15.12 -4.09
N ASN A 47 5.65 16.28 -3.89
CA ASN A 47 5.27 17.50 -4.61
C ASN A 47 5.77 17.54 -6.06
N ASP A 48 6.43 16.48 -6.49
CA ASP A 48 7.06 16.38 -7.82
C ASP A 48 6.21 15.59 -8.84
N GLY A 49 4.95 15.29 -8.50
CA GLY A 49 4.07 14.51 -9.37
C GLY A 49 4.26 13.01 -9.26
N TYR A 50 4.98 12.55 -8.24
CA TYR A 50 5.22 11.13 -8.00
C TYR A 50 4.55 10.68 -6.72
N ILE A 51 4.20 9.38 -6.70
CA ILE A 51 3.73 8.69 -5.50
C ILE A 51 4.75 7.61 -5.18
N GLU A 52 5.19 7.59 -3.93
CA GLU A 52 6.09 6.57 -3.42
C GLU A 52 5.28 5.49 -2.72
N LEU A 53 5.49 4.24 -3.09
CA LEU A 53 4.95 3.07 -2.41
C LEU A 53 6.07 2.41 -1.65
N ARG A 54 5.95 2.38 -0.33
CA ARG A 54 7.00 1.89 0.55
C ARG A 54 6.57 0.58 1.21
N PRO A 55 7.33 -0.51 1.00
CA PRO A 55 7.07 -1.75 1.72
C PRO A 55 7.47 -1.63 3.18
N ALA A 56 6.87 -2.42 4.05
CA ALA A 56 7.31 -2.61 5.43
C ALA A 56 8.14 -3.88 5.50
N ASN A 57 9.27 -3.88 4.81
CA ASN A 57 10.19 -4.99 4.75
C ASN A 57 11.58 -4.43 4.48
N ARG A 58 12.50 -4.60 5.45
CA ARG A 58 13.84 -4.02 5.36
C ARG A 58 14.65 -4.54 4.17
N ASN A 59 14.25 -5.67 3.59
CA ASN A 59 14.92 -6.26 2.44
C ASN A 59 14.38 -5.75 1.10
N LEU A 60 13.36 -4.90 1.11
CA LEU A 60 12.73 -4.36 -0.08
C LEU A 60 12.84 -2.85 -0.08
N LYS A 61 12.87 -2.26 -1.26
CA LYS A 61 13.04 -0.81 -1.42
C LYS A 61 11.75 -0.14 -1.84
N PRO A 62 11.55 1.14 -1.45
CA PRO A 62 10.45 1.94 -1.96
C PRO A 62 10.57 2.10 -3.48
N ILE A 63 9.41 2.23 -4.13
CA ILE A 63 9.34 2.49 -5.56
C ILE A 63 8.48 3.72 -5.78
N LYS A 64 8.96 4.64 -6.62
CA LYS A 64 8.21 5.82 -7.03
C LYS A 64 7.57 5.58 -8.38
N TYR A 65 6.31 5.99 -8.49
CA TYR A 65 5.54 5.92 -9.72
C TYR A 65 5.02 7.32 -10.05
N ARG A 66 4.82 7.62 -11.32
CA ARG A 66 4.10 8.82 -11.69
C ARG A 66 2.67 8.73 -11.14
N ALA A 67 2.16 9.84 -10.60
CA ALA A 67 0.88 9.83 -9.90
C ALA A 67 -0.27 9.31 -10.76
N GLU A 68 -0.25 9.59 -12.08
CA GLU A 68 -1.31 9.15 -12.98
C GLU A 68 -1.37 7.62 -13.18
N LYS A 69 -0.33 6.91 -12.74
CA LYS A 69 -0.31 5.44 -12.82
C LYS A 69 -0.90 4.77 -11.60
N ILE A 70 -1.23 5.52 -10.56
CA ILE A 70 -1.67 5.00 -9.27
C ILE A 70 -3.13 5.37 -9.04
N LEU A 71 -3.94 4.36 -8.77
CA LEU A 71 -5.32 4.55 -8.34
C LEU A 71 -5.46 4.03 -6.91
N ILE A 72 -5.76 4.93 -5.98
CA ILE A 72 -5.98 4.55 -4.59
C ILE A 72 -7.36 3.94 -4.48
N GLN A 73 -7.46 2.72 -3.94
CA GLN A 73 -8.72 2.01 -3.80
C GLN A 73 -9.23 2.01 -2.36
N GLY A 74 -8.36 2.19 -1.39
CA GLY A 74 -8.75 2.24 0.00
C GLY A 74 -7.57 2.29 0.94
N ILE A 75 -7.87 2.38 2.23
CA ILE A 75 -6.84 2.37 3.28
C ILE A 75 -7.08 1.20 4.23
N LEU A 76 -5.99 0.69 4.80
CA LEU A 76 -6.04 -0.36 5.81
C LEU A 76 -6.59 0.20 7.11
N VAL A 77 -7.62 -0.43 7.67
CA VAL A 77 -8.20 -0.04 8.95
C VAL A 77 -8.15 -1.18 9.97
N GLY A 78 -7.81 -2.39 9.57
CA GLY A 78 -7.70 -3.51 10.49
C GLY A 78 -7.19 -4.76 9.79
N GLN A 79 -6.89 -5.78 10.61
CA GLN A 79 -6.45 -7.08 10.08
C GLN A 79 -6.88 -8.19 11.00
N MET A 80 -6.99 -9.40 10.45
CA MET A 80 -7.33 -10.61 11.18
C MET A 80 -6.44 -11.75 10.72
N ARG A 81 -6.15 -12.66 11.65
CA ARG A 81 -5.37 -13.84 11.36
C ARG A 81 -6.07 -15.06 11.92
N THR A 82 -6.13 -16.13 11.13
CA THR A 82 -6.70 -17.39 11.55
C THR A 82 -5.60 -18.25 12.16
N TYR A 83 -5.88 -18.84 13.29
CA TYR A 83 -4.96 -19.76 13.97
C TYR A 83 -5.43 -21.19 13.86
#